data_e41f6e61d6f4ee9b35f7ec8200b04f3d
#
_entry.id   e41f6e61d6f4ee9b35f7ec8200b04f3d
#
_cell.length_a   1.000
_cell.length_b   1.000
_cell.length_c   1.000
_cell.angle_alpha   90.00
_cell.angle_beta   90.00
_cell.angle_gamma   90.00
#
_symmetry.space_group_name_H-M   'P 1'
#
loop_
_entity.id
_entity.type
_entity.pdbx_description
1 polymer ?
#
loop_
_entity_poly.entity_id
_entity_poly.type
_entity_poly.pdbx_seq_one_letter_code
_entity_poly.pdbx_strand_id
1 'polypeptide(L)'
;MSVPSSVPVRRRRTGYLAFFLSGICAISSGVVVSVLQEHYALPYGLTGTLLSCMSTGNLLAAFLAGVLPGKIGLKRTILLLGTGYCVGYAMMGLGGWTLLLAAAFFLVGLAKGSVLNVCTILVGDNTPERTRGMNTMHSFYACGALLCPFLVTAALRGGDLAPMFVLSALGALLWLTFAAAPVGSASEKKAGGQTNWSFLRSSRFWLLTALLFCQNGAETSVTGWLVTYFKDCGILSAAISPYTVTVLWGVTMVMRLVLAFVFPPKNAYRAMVWMGLGCSIFYCGLMLAKFQVPALLLLALFSLSIAGMNPTAVAAAGRMTSVTSMGVMLPAAGLGAIVMPWLIGLVAEHSGIAAGMAVNLIPCVGMLVFALLVKQTAKKEKVMA
;
A
#
# COMPACT_ATOMS: atom_id res chain seq x y z
N MET A 1 -23.44 -18.57 25.57
CA MET A 1 -24.25 -17.40 25.22
C MET A 1 -24.18 -17.20 23.71
N SER A 2 -25.32 -17.31 23.01
CA SER A 2 -25.39 -17.05 21.57
C SER A 2 -25.17 -15.55 21.30
N VAL A 3 -24.24 -15.21 20.40
CA VAL A 3 -23.99 -13.81 19.97
C VAL A 3 -25.24 -13.29 19.26
N PRO A 4 -25.82 -12.13 19.65
CA PRO A 4 -26.97 -11.57 18.98
C PRO A 4 -26.73 -11.45 17.49
N SER A 5 -27.70 -11.78 16.64
CA SER A 5 -27.58 -11.81 15.17
C SER A 5 -27.16 -10.47 14.54
N SER A 6 -27.35 -9.35 15.24
CA SER A 6 -26.93 -8.00 14.82
C SER A 6 -25.41 -7.74 14.96
N VAL A 7 -24.70 -8.46 15.84
CA VAL A 7 -23.28 -8.21 16.12
C VAL A 7 -22.37 -8.50 14.91
N PRO A 8 -22.49 -9.63 14.20
CA PRO A 8 -21.70 -9.88 12.99
C PRO A 8 -21.91 -8.82 11.91
N VAL A 9 -23.15 -8.37 11.72
CA VAL A 9 -23.49 -7.31 10.75
C VAL A 9 -22.83 -5.98 11.14
N ARG A 10 -22.89 -5.60 12.42
CA ARG A 10 -22.23 -4.37 12.92
C ARG A 10 -20.72 -4.43 12.75
N ARG A 11 -20.06 -5.55 13.07
CA ARG A 11 -18.61 -5.74 12.86
C ARG A 11 -18.22 -5.58 11.39
N ARG A 12 -18.96 -6.22 10.49
CA ARG A 12 -18.71 -6.13 9.05
C ARG A 12 -18.86 -4.70 8.54
N ARG A 13 -19.95 -3.99 8.91
CA ARG A 13 -20.18 -2.59 8.54
C ARG A 13 -19.08 -1.68 9.08
N THR A 14 -18.64 -1.87 10.31
CA THR A 14 -17.49 -1.17 10.87
C THR A 14 -16.23 -1.38 10.04
N GLY A 15 -15.94 -2.64 9.65
CA GLY A 15 -14.80 -2.94 8.79
C GLY A 15 -14.85 -2.21 7.45
N TYR A 16 -16.01 -2.15 6.80
CA TYR A 16 -16.17 -1.43 5.53
C TYR A 16 -15.97 0.09 5.68
N LEU A 17 -16.62 0.70 6.67
CA LEU A 17 -16.50 2.15 6.93
C LEU A 17 -15.08 2.54 7.34
N ALA A 18 -14.48 1.80 8.27
CA ALA A 18 -13.11 2.05 8.71
C ALA A 18 -12.12 1.89 7.55
N PHE A 19 -12.34 0.91 6.67
CA PHE A 19 -11.44 0.71 5.54
C PHE A 19 -11.62 1.74 4.42
N PHE A 20 -12.83 2.27 4.24
CA PHE A 20 -13.09 3.44 3.40
C PHE A 20 -12.33 4.69 3.91
N LEU A 21 -12.46 5.02 5.19
CA LEU A 21 -11.74 6.14 5.81
C LEU A 21 -10.23 5.95 5.75
N SER A 22 -9.76 4.70 5.97
CA SER A 22 -8.36 4.35 5.82
C SER A 22 -7.87 4.51 4.37
N GLY A 23 -8.71 4.28 3.37
CA GLY A 23 -8.38 4.52 1.96
C GLY A 23 -8.04 6.00 1.71
N ILE A 24 -8.82 6.92 2.27
CA ILE A 24 -8.54 8.35 2.19
C ILE A 24 -7.20 8.67 2.87
N CYS A 25 -7.05 8.28 4.14
CA CYS A 25 -5.86 8.61 4.93
C CYS A 25 -4.59 7.93 4.39
N ALA A 26 -4.64 6.67 4.00
CA ALA A 26 -3.45 5.90 3.61
C ALA A 26 -2.86 6.31 2.25
N ILE A 27 -3.72 6.76 1.32
CA ILE A 27 -3.29 7.11 -0.04
C ILE A 27 -2.91 8.60 -0.15
N SER A 28 -3.22 9.40 0.85
CA SER A 28 -2.86 10.82 0.88
C SER A 28 -1.34 11.08 0.89
N SER A 29 -0.51 10.08 1.18
CA SER A 29 0.94 10.26 1.39
C SER A 29 1.64 11.03 0.28
N GLY A 30 1.36 10.75 -1.00
CA GLY A 30 1.97 11.46 -2.12
C GLY A 30 1.53 12.92 -2.23
N VAL A 31 0.24 13.20 -1.98
CA VAL A 31 -0.27 14.58 -1.99
C VAL A 31 0.22 15.36 -0.77
N VAL A 32 0.14 14.72 0.41
CA VAL A 32 0.61 15.29 1.69
C VAL A 32 2.09 15.63 1.64
N VAL A 33 2.92 14.70 1.13
CA VAL A 33 4.37 14.92 0.98
C VAL A 33 4.65 16.15 0.11
N SER A 34 3.97 16.29 -1.04
CA SER A 34 4.15 17.44 -1.91
C SER A 34 3.77 18.77 -1.24
N VAL A 35 2.70 18.78 -0.46
CA VAL A 35 2.25 19.96 0.32
C VAL A 35 3.27 20.29 1.42
N LEU A 36 3.69 19.31 2.21
CA LEU A 36 4.65 19.54 3.30
C LEU A 36 6.03 19.94 2.77
N GLN A 37 6.45 19.37 1.65
CA GLN A 37 7.70 19.70 0.98
C GLN A 37 7.73 21.17 0.56
N GLU A 38 6.64 21.67 0.00
CA GLU A 38 6.52 23.08 -0.41
C GLU A 38 6.44 23.99 0.82
N HIS A 39 5.58 23.67 1.78
CA HIS A 39 5.32 24.52 2.96
C HIS A 39 6.52 24.62 3.91
N TYR A 40 7.22 23.49 4.17
CA TYR A 40 8.38 23.45 5.08
C TYR A 40 9.72 23.48 4.35
N ALA A 41 9.75 23.66 3.03
CA ALA A 41 10.96 23.64 2.19
C ALA A 41 11.80 22.36 2.42
N LEU A 42 11.15 21.17 2.46
CA LEU A 42 11.83 19.92 2.78
C LEU A 42 12.69 19.46 1.59
N PRO A 43 13.96 19.07 1.82
CA PRO A 43 14.79 18.47 0.79
C PRO A 43 14.25 17.08 0.38
N TYR A 44 14.56 16.66 -0.85
CA TYR A 44 14.08 15.37 -1.38
C TYR A 44 14.56 14.17 -0.55
N GLY A 45 15.80 14.20 -0.07
CA GLY A 45 16.36 13.13 0.77
C GLY A 45 15.57 12.93 2.07
N LEU A 46 15.20 14.05 2.74
CA LEU A 46 14.33 13.97 3.91
C LEU A 46 12.94 13.47 3.54
N THR A 47 12.37 13.97 2.46
CA THR A 47 11.05 13.54 1.97
C THR A 47 11.00 12.03 1.70
N GLY A 48 12.02 11.47 1.05
CA GLY A 48 12.15 10.02 0.86
C GLY A 48 12.26 9.25 2.18
N THR A 49 13.00 9.81 3.14
CA THR A 49 13.13 9.24 4.50
C THR A 49 11.77 9.21 5.21
N LEU A 50 10.96 10.27 5.11
CA LEU A 50 9.62 10.32 5.69
C LEU A 50 8.68 9.24 5.11
N LEU A 51 8.68 9.05 3.78
CA LEU A 51 7.92 7.97 3.13
C LEU A 51 8.37 6.59 3.60
N SER A 52 9.67 6.42 3.82
CA SER A 52 10.24 5.17 4.36
C SER A 52 9.89 4.96 5.83
N CYS A 53 9.83 6.01 6.65
CA CYS A 53 9.31 5.93 8.03
C CYS A 53 7.87 5.45 8.05
N MET A 54 7.01 5.94 7.14
CA MET A 54 5.64 5.47 7.02
C MET A 54 5.57 3.98 6.63
N SER A 55 6.39 3.56 5.68
CA SER A 55 6.46 2.16 5.24
C SER A 55 6.99 1.24 6.35
N THR A 56 7.95 1.72 7.15
CA THR A 56 8.47 1.02 8.34
C THR A 56 7.38 0.84 9.39
N GLY A 57 6.61 1.89 9.68
CA GLY A 57 5.46 1.81 10.58
C GLY A 57 4.41 0.79 10.10
N ASN A 58 4.11 0.80 8.79
CA ASN A 58 3.18 -0.17 8.19
C ASN A 58 3.68 -1.62 8.30
N LEU A 59 4.97 -1.86 8.09
CA LEU A 59 5.59 -3.18 8.24
C LEU A 59 5.55 -3.65 9.70
N LEU A 60 5.91 -2.76 10.65
CA LEU A 60 5.85 -3.07 12.08
C LEU A 60 4.42 -3.35 12.56
N ALA A 61 3.43 -2.63 12.03
CA ALA A 61 2.02 -2.86 12.34
C ALA A 61 1.56 -4.28 11.98
N ALA A 62 2.05 -4.84 10.88
CA ALA A 62 1.73 -6.22 10.50
C ALA A 62 2.23 -7.23 11.55
N PHE A 63 3.42 -7.00 12.11
CA PHE A 63 3.98 -7.79 13.20
C PHE A 63 3.20 -7.60 14.51
N LEU A 64 2.96 -6.35 14.89
CA LEU A 64 2.23 -6.01 16.12
C LEU A 64 0.79 -6.53 16.10
N ALA A 65 0.13 -6.54 14.94
CA ALA A 65 -1.20 -7.09 14.77
C ALA A 65 -1.27 -8.61 15.02
N GLY A 66 -0.16 -9.32 14.91
CA GLY A 66 -0.07 -10.74 15.28
C GLY A 66 0.14 -10.99 16.77
N VAL A 67 0.79 -10.06 17.48
CA VAL A 67 1.24 -10.25 18.87
C VAL A 67 0.34 -9.53 19.89
N LEU A 68 0.01 -8.25 19.64
CA LEU A 68 -0.72 -7.43 20.61
C LEU A 68 -2.13 -7.91 20.93
N PRO A 69 -2.94 -8.40 19.97
CA PRO A 69 -4.28 -8.87 20.27
C PRO A 69 -4.34 -9.99 21.32
N GLY A 70 -3.33 -10.87 21.33
CA GLY A 70 -3.19 -11.92 22.34
C GLY A 70 -2.87 -11.40 23.77
N LYS A 71 -2.24 -10.22 23.86
CA LYS A 71 -1.84 -9.62 25.15
C LYS A 71 -2.89 -8.64 25.70
N ILE A 72 -3.40 -7.74 24.87
CA ILE A 72 -4.28 -6.63 25.30
C ILE A 72 -5.68 -6.67 24.67
N GLY A 73 -5.94 -7.64 23.80
CA GLY A 73 -7.18 -7.79 23.05
C GLY A 73 -7.24 -6.96 21.78
N LEU A 74 -8.02 -7.43 20.79
CA LEU A 74 -8.09 -6.82 19.46
C LEU A 74 -8.57 -5.36 19.49
N LYS A 75 -9.59 -5.05 20.33
CA LYS A 75 -10.14 -3.69 20.45
C LYS A 75 -9.11 -2.70 20.97
N ARG A 76 -8.39 -3.03 22.04
CA ARG A 76 -7.35 -2.16 22.59
C ARG A 76 -6.20 -1.97 21.61
N THR A 77 -5.81 -3.04 20.90
CA THR A 77 -4.77 -2.98 19.86
C THR A 77 -5.12 -1.97 18.79
N ILE A 78 -6.32 -2.03 18.20
CA ILE A 78 -6.69 -1.10 17.13
C ILE A 78 -6.93 0.32 17.65
N LEU A 79 -7.45 0.50 18.86
CA LEU A 79 -7.58 1.83 19.44
C LEU A 79 -6.21 2.47 19.72
N LEU A 80 -5.22 1.69 20.17
CA LEU A 80 -3.86 2.16 20.40
C LEU A 80 -3.16 2.51 19.09
N LEU A 81 -3.09 1.58 18.14
CA LEU A 81 -2.34 1.76 16.90
C LEU A 81 -3.08 2.65 15.88
N GLY A 82 -4.40 2.62 15.88
CA GLY A 82 -5.25 3.44 15.01
C GLY A 82 -5.21 4.94 15.32
N THR A 83 -4.79 5.35 16.55
CA THR A 83 -4.55 6.77 16.88
C THR A 83 -3.53 7.40 15.95
N GLY A 84 -2.65 6.60 15.33
CA GLY A 84 -1.59 7.07 14.46
C GLY A 84 -2.09 7.92 13.28
N TYR A 85 -3.30 7.69 12.75
CA TYR A 85 -3.85 8.57 11.73
C TYR A 85 -4.18 9.96 12.29
N CYS A 86 -4.91 10.02 13.40
CA CYS A 86 -5.29 11.30 14.00
C CYS A 86 -4.06 12.08 14.49
N VAL A 87 -3.24 11.45 15.31
CA VAL A 87 -2.05 12.09 15.93
C VAL A 87 -1.00 12.40 14.87
N GLY A 88 -0.70 11.47 13.95
CA GLY A 88 0.32 11.68 12.93
C GLY A 88 0.00 12.85 12.01
N TYR A 89 -1.23 12.94 11.50
CA TYR A 89 -1.61 14.10 10.68
C TYR A 89 -1.66 15.41 11.47
N ALA A 90 -2.14 15.40 12.71
CA ALA A 90 -2.06 16.59 13.57
C ALA A 90 -0.61 17.06 13.75
N MET A 91 0.32 16.14 14.03
CA MET A 91 1.75 16.47 14.17
C MET A 91 2.33 17.11 12.90
N MET A 92 1.94 16.62 11.70
CA MET A 92 2.37 17.20 10.41
C MET A 92 1.89 18.66 10.24
N GLY A 93 0.72 19.00 10.80
CA GLY A 93 0.17 20.35 10.76
C GLY A 93 0.72 21.30 11.84
N LEU A 94 1.42 20.75 12.86
CA LEU A 94 1.92 21.56 14.00
C LEU A 94 3.37 22.03 13.84
N GLY A 95 4.17 21.39 12.95
CA GLY A 95 5.55 21.82 12.76
C GLY A 95 6.33 20.96 11.75
N GLY A 96 7.39 21.58 11.18
CA GLY A 96 8.26 20.99 10.15
C GLY A 96 9.54 20.34 10.70
N TRP A 97 9.68 20.14 12.00
CA TRP A 97 10.90 19.53 12.57
C TRP A 97 11.07 18.09 12.10
N THR A 98 12.25 17.76 11.64
CA THR A 98 12.57 16.45 11.05
C THR A 98 12.10 15.28 11.91
N LEU A 99 12.40 15.29 13.22
CA LEU A 99 12.04 14.20 14.13
C LEU A 99 10.52 14.11 14.32
N LEU A 100 9.83 15.26 14.40
CA LEU A 100 8.37 15.33 14.51
C LEU A 100 7.70 14.73 13.27
N LEU A 101 8.15 15.12 12.08
CA LEU A 101 7.63 14.61 10.82
C LEU A 101 7.93 13.11 10.67
N ALA A 102 9.15 12.65 10.99
CA ALA A 102 9.50 11.24 10.95
C ALA A 102 8.60 10.39 11.86
N ALA A 103 8.38 10.85 13.10
CA ALA A 103 7.46 10.20 14.03
C ALA A 103 6.01 10.24 13.52
N ALA A 104 5.57 11.35 12.94
CA ALA A 104 4.23 11.50 12.37
C ALA A 104 3.98 10.51 11.22
N PHE A 105 4.89 10.43 10.25
CA PHE A 105 4.80 9.47 9.14
C PHE A 105 4.85 8.02 9.63
N PHE A 106 5.71 7.71 10.58
CA PHE A 106 5.76 6.40 11.21
C PHE A 106 4.43 6.01 11.87
N LEU A 107 3.81 6.93 12.64
CA LEU A 107 2.51 6.70 13.28
C LEU A 107 1.39 6.49 12.25
N VAL A 108 1.36 7.28 11.17
CA VAL A 108 0.42 7.07 10.05
C VAL A 108 0.62 5.68 9.45
N GLY A 109 1.86 5.24 9.27
CA GLY A 109 2.18 3.89 8.81
C GLY A 109 1.67 2.80 9.75
N LEU A 110 1.90 2.94 11.06
CA LEU A 110 1.36 2.03 12.08
C LEU A 110 -0.16 1.91 12.00
N ALA A 111 -0.85 3.03 11.89
CA ALA A 111 -2.31 3.04 11.76
C ALA A 111 -2.75 2.34 10.46
N LYS A 112 -2.11 2.64 9.32
CA LYS A 112 -2.41 2.01 8.02
C LYS A 112 -2.38 0.49 8.09
N GLY A 113 -1.28 -0.08 8.57
CA GLY A 113 -1.12 -1.53 8.66
C GLY A 113 -2.06 -2.17 9.68
N SER A 114 -2.27 -1.52 10.82
CA SER A 114 -3.15 -2.03 11.88
C SER A 114 -4.62 -2.05 11.45
N VAL A 115 -5.10 -0.99 10.79
CA VAL A 115 -6.47 -0.92 10.26
C VAL A 115 -6.70 -1.99 9.20
N LEU A 116 -5.76 -2.20 8.27
CA LEU A 116 -5.84 -3.26 7.27
C LEU A 116 -6.02 -4.63 7.93
N ASN A 117 -5.19 -4.97 8.90
CA ASN A 117 -5.22 -6.26 9.58
C ASN A 117 -6.53 -6.47 10.35
N VAL A 118 -6.96 -5.48 11.14
CA VAL A 118 -8.19 -5.58 11.94
C VAL A 118 -9.44 -5.62 11.05
N CYS A 119 -9.51 -4.80 10.00
CA CYS A 119 -10.63 -4.85 9.05
C CYS A 119 -10.71 -6.21 8.34
N THR A 120 -9.56 -6.80 7.99
CA THR A 120 -9.49 -8.15 7.41
C THR A 120 -10.10 -9.20 8.34
N ILE A 121 -9.84 -9.11 9.65
CA ILE A 121 -10.43 -9.99 10.67
C ILE A 121 -11.93 -9.70 10.80
N LEU A 122 -12.31 -8.43 10.99
CA LEU A 122 -13.72 -8.05 11.22
C LEU A 122 -14.62 -8.42 10.04
N VAL A 123 -14.15 -8.24 8.82
CA VAL A 123 -14.95 -8.56 7.63
C VAL A 123 -14.86 -10.05 7.32
N GLY A 124 -13.66 -10.64 7.34
CA GLY A 124 -13.44 -12.03 6.98
C GLY A 124 -14.17 -13.03 7.88
N ASP A 125 -14.20 -12.76 9.18
CA ASP A 125 -14.83 -13.67 10.17
C ASP A 125 -16.35 -13.42 10.35
N ASN A 126 -16.87 -12.30 9.85
CA ASN A 126 -18.28 -11.92 9.97
C ASN A 126 -19.03 -11.84 8.62
N THR A 127 -18.46 -12.41 7.56
CA THR A 127 -19.11 -12.54 6.24
C THR A 127 -19.29 -14.01 5.91
N PRO A 128 -20.50 -14.45 5.51
CA PRO A 128 -20.75 -15.86 5.14
C PRO A 128 -19.81 -16.34 4.03
N GLU A 129 -19.62 -15.53 3.01
CA GLU A 129 -18.68 -15.75 1.92
C GLU A 129 -17.47 -14.82 2.07
N ARG A 130 -16.38 -15.35 2.64
CA ARG A 130 -15.18 -14.57 2.97
C ARG A 130 -14.62 -13.80 1.76
N THR A 131 -14.54 -14.44 0.59
CA THR A 131 -14.02 -13.82 -0.64
C THR A 131 -14.85 -12.59 -1.04
N ARG A 132 -16.19 -12.70 -1.00
CA ARG A 132 -17.09 -11.59 -1.30
C ARG A 132 -16.91 -10.44 -0.30
N GLY A 133 -16.83 -10.76 1.00
CA GLY A 133 -16.60 -9.76 2.04
C GLY A 133 -15.29 -8.99 1.84
N MET A 134 -14.20 -9.71 1.55
CA MET A 134 -12.89 -9.11 1.31
C MET A 134 -12.88 -8.22 0.07
N ASN A 135 -13.45 -8.69 -1.03
CA ASN A 135 -13.54 -7.88 -2.26
C ASN A 135 -14.35 -6.60 -2.03
N THR A 136 -15.49 -6.69 -1.33
CA THR A 136 -16.29 -5.52 -0.95
C THR A 136 -15.47 -4.55 -0.08
N MET A 137 -14.74 -5.05 0.92
CA MET A 137 -13.88 -4.23 1.77
C MET A 137 -12.83 -3.47 0.97
N HIS A 138 -12.13 -4.14 0.06
CA HIS A 138 -11.13 -3.49 -0.79
C HIS A 138 -11.74 -2.48 -1.78
N SER A 139 -12.98 -2.69 -2.22
CA SER A 139 -13.72 -1.70 -3.03
C SER A 139 -14.01 -0.42 -2.22
N PHE A 140 -14.42 -0.54 -0.95
CA PHE A 140 -14.57 0.62 -0.07
C PHE A 140 -13.27 1.39 0.13
N TYR A 141 -12.14 0.68 0.32
CA TYR A 141 -10.81 1.32 0.38
C TYR A 141 -10.48 2.09 -0.90
N ALA A 142 -10.72 1.48 -2.05
CA ALA A 142 -10.46 2.10 -3.33
C ALA A 142 -11.34 3.35 -3.57
N CYS A 143 -12.62 3.31 -3.16
CA CYS A 143 -13.47 4.50 -3.18
C CYS A 143 -12.90 5.63 -2.30
N GLY A 144 -12.40 5.30 -1.11
CA GLY A 144 -11.72 6.27 -0.25
C GLY A 144 -10.45 6.83 -0.90
N ALA A 145 -9.64 5.97 -1.49
CA ALA A 145 -8.41 6.35 -2.20
C ALA A 145 -8.67 7.33 -3.36
N LEU A 146 -9.75 7.09 -4.13
CA LEU A 146 -10.16 7.97 -5.24
C LEU A 146 -10.62 9.35 -4.76
N LEU A 147 -11.25 9.44 -3.58
CA LEU A 147 -11.73 10.70 -3.01
C LEU A 147 -10.62 11.52 -2.37
N CYS A 148 -9.50 10.90 -1.98
CA CYS A 148 -8.42 11.54 -1.24
C CYS A 148 -7.90 12.83 -1.91
N PRO A 149 -7.47 12.85 -3.19
CA PRO A 149 -6.95 14.06 -3.81
C PRO A 149 -7.95 15.21 -3.85
N PHE A 150 -9.25 14.92 -4.06
CA PHE A 150 -10.30 15.94 -4.06
C PHE A 150 -10.49 16.57 -2.67
N LEU A 151 -10.47 15.76 -1.61
CA LEU A 151 -10.58 16.23 -0.24
C LEU A 151 -9.37 17.08 0.16
N VAL A 152 -8.15 16.63 -0.16
CA VAL A 152 -6.93 17.38 0.14
C VAL A 152 -6.90 18.70 -0.63
N THR A 153 -7.20 18.67 -1.94
CA THR A 153 -7.25 19.90 -2.76
C THR A 153 -8.34 20.89 -2.29
N ALA A 154 -9.50 20.37 -1.88
CA ALA A 154 -10.56 21.22 -1.31
C ALA A 154 -10.12 21.85 0.03
N ALA A 155 -9.43 21.09 0.87
CA ALA A 155 -8.94 21.55 2.17
C ALA A 155 -7.85 22.64 2.03
N LEU A 156 -7.03 22.63 0.97
CA LEU A 156 -6.02 23.65 0.68
C LEU A 156 -6.63 25.06 0.54
N ARG A 157 -7.92 25.20 0.24
CA ARG A 157 -8.60 26.50 0.23
C ARG A 157 -8.65 27.16 1.62
N GLY A 158 -8.51 26.38 2.69
CA GLY A 158 -8.46 26.86 4.08
C GLY A 158 -7.04 27.17 4.58
N GLY A 159 -6.03 26.99 3.73
CA GLY A 159 -4.61 27.19 4.04
C GLY A 159 -3.77 25.95 3.76
N ASP A 160 -2.45 26.14 3.63
CA ASP A 160 -1.52 25.07 3.19
C ASP A 160 -1.55 23.83 4.09
N LEU A 161 -1.68 24.01 5.39
CA LEU A 161 -1.70 22.92 6.36
C LEU A 161 -3.11 22.41 6.71
N ALA A 162 -4.18 23.07 6.21
CA ALA A 162 -5.56 22.64 6.46
C ALA A 162 -5.83 21.16 6.08
N PRO A 163 -5.24 20.60 5.01
CA PRO A 163 -5.37 19.18 4.70
C PRO A 163 -4.93 18.25 5.85
N MET A 164 -3.89 18.64 6.61
CA MET A 164 -3.38 17.83 7.72
C MET A 164 -4.44 17.70 8.82
N PHE A 165 -5.12 18.81 9.15
CA PHE A 165 -6.18 18.80 10.15
C PHE A 165 -7.45 18.09 9.68
N VAL A 166 -7.80 18.19 8.39
CA VAL A 166 -8.91 17.43 7.79
C VAL A 166 -8.63 15.93 7.86
N LEU A 167 -7.41 15.48 7.48
CA LEU A 167 -7.01 14.09 7.56
C LEU A 167 -6.92 13.60 9.01
N SER A 168 -6.47 14.46 9.93
CA SER A 168 -6.49 14.17 11.37
C SER A 168 -7.92 13.94 11.88
N ALA A 169 -8.86 14.80 11.49
CA ALA A 169 -10.28 14.64 11.86
C ALA A 169 -10.89 13.36 11.28
N LEU A 170 -10.55 13.00 10.02
CA LEU A 170 -10.96 11.71 9.43
C LEU A 170 -10.33 10.52 10.16
N GLY A 171 -9.06 10.65 10.60
CA GLY A 171 -8.40 9.67 11.46
C GLY A 171 -9.10 9.53 12.82
N ALA A 172 -9.55 10.63 13.43
CA ALA A 172 -10.33 10.60 14.65
C ALA A 172 -11.72 9.96 14.44
N LEU A 173 -12.39 10.24 13.33
CA LEU A 173 -13.65 9.60 12.95
C LEU A 173 -13.46 8.08 12.76
N LEU A 174 -12.38 7.66 12.11
CA LEU A 174 -12.01 6.24 11.98
C LEU A 174 -11.80 5.60 13.36
N TRP A 175 -11.07 6.26 14.24
CA TRP A 175 -10.85 5.81 15.62
C TRP A 175 -12.18 5.64 16.37
N LEU A 176 -13.09 6.62 16.27
CA LEU A 176 -14.43 6.57 16.86
C LEU A 176 -15.26 5.40 16.33
N THR A 177 -15.14 5.04 15.04
CA THR A 177 -15.84 3.89 14.48
C THR A 177 -15.42 2.58 15.18
N PHE A 178 -14.13 2.41 15.51
CA PHE A 178 -13.65 1.26 16.27
C PHE A 178 -14.00 1.35 17.75
N ALA A 179 -13.99 2.53 18.35
CA ALA A 179 -14.39 2.74 19.75
C ALA A 179 -15.85 2.33 19.98
N ALA A 180 -16.75 2.71 19.06
CA ALA A 180 -18.19 2.38 19.12
C ALA A 180 -18.51 0.93 18.70
N ALA A 181 -17.57 0.23 18.04
CA ALA A 181 -17.83 -1.10 17.50
C ALA A 181 -17.72 -2.22 18.56
N PRO A 182 -18.52 -3.27 18.44
CA PRO A 182 -18.33 -4.50 19.22
C PRO A 182 -17.18 -5.34 18.65
N VAL A 183 -15.96 -4.79 18.67
CA VAL A 183 -14.74 -5.53 18.26
C VAL A 183 -14.51 -6.64 19.29
N GLY A 184 -14.79 -7.90 18.94
CA GLY A 184 -14.61 -9.05 19.83
C GLY A 184 -13.13 -9.36 20.07
N SER A 185 -12.88 -10.26 21.02
CA SER A 185 -11.56 -10.90 21.15
C SER A 185 -11.23 -11.63 19.85
N ALA A 186 -9.98 -11.49 19.38
CA ALA A 186 -9.50 -12.33 18.29
C ALA A 186 -9.70 -13.79 18.68
N SER A 187 -10.37 -14.56 17.82
CA SER A 187 -10.41 -16.01 17.99
C SER A 187 -8.96 -16.47 17.90
N GLU A 188 -8.45 -17.04 19.00
CA GLU A 188 -7.14 -17.69 19.03
C GLU A 188 -7.19 -18.90 18.09
N LYS A 189 -7.04 -18.68 16.81
CA LYS A 189 -6.56 -19.75 15.93
C LYS A 189 -5.09 -19.97 16.30
N LYS A 190 -4.88 -20.86 17.31
CA LYS A 190 -3.56 -21.43 17.58
C LYS A 190 -2.98 -21.89 16.26
N ALA A 191 -1.93 -21.23 15.82
CA ALA A 191 -1.03 -21.75 14.78
C ALA A 191 -0.27 -22.94 15.42
N GLY A 192 -0.96 -24.02 15.64
CA GLY A 192 -0.44 -25.30 16.14
C GLY A 192 -0.07 -26.20 14.97
N GLY A 193 1.02 -25.91 14.29
CA GLY A 193 1.63 -26.77 13.32
C GLY A 193 3.15 -26.71 13.49
N GLN A 194 3.84 -27.85 13.36
CA GLN A 194 5.30 -27.88 13.35
C GLN A 194 5.82 -26.90 12.32
N THR A 195 6.69 -25.99 12.77
CA THR A 195 7.26 -24.92 11.95
C THR A 195 8.29 -25.57 11.00
N ASN A 196 7.87 -25.87 9.78
CA ASN A 196 8.78 -26.43 8.77
C ASN A 196 9.49 -25.27 8.05
N TRP A 197 10.79 -25.15 8.25
CA TRP A 197 11.66 -24.14 7.63
C TRP A 197 12.26 -24.57 6.27
N SER A 198 11.83 -25.71 5.70
CA SER A 198 12.36 -26.22 4.43
C SER A 198 12.15 -25.25 3.24
N PHE A 199 11.14 -24.36 3.33
CA PHE A 199 10.88 -23.35 2.30
C PHE A 199 12.04 -22.37 2.08
N LEU A 200 12.89 -22.14 3.09
CA LEU A 200 14.06 -21.25 2.97
C LEU A 200 15.10 -21.80 1.96
N ARG A 201 15.07 -23.10 1.68
CA ARG A 201 15.93 -23.75 0.66
C ARG A 201 15.33 -23.66 -0.75
N SER A 202 14.07 -23.23 -0.89
CA SER A 202 13.39 -23.15 -2.19
C SER A 202 13.82 -21.89 -2.95
N SER A 203 14.48 -22.06 -4.09
CA SER A 203 14.80 -20.91 -4.98
C SER A 203 13.55 -20.17 -5.43
N ARG A 204 12.44 -20.89 -5.67
CA ARG A 204 11.18 -20.27 -6.08
C ARG A 204 10.60 -19.37 -4.99
N PHE A 205 10.74 -19.73 -3.72
CA PHE A 205 10.33 -18.91 -2.59
C PHE A 205 11.03 -17.54 -2.62
N TRP A 206 12.37 -17.55 -2.77
CA TRP A 206 13.15 -16.31 -2.81
C TRP A 206 12.93 -15.47 -4.07
N LEU A 207 12.74 -16.12 -5.22
CA LEU A 207 12.42 -15.43 -6.47
C LEU A 207 11.06 -14.72 -6.40
N LEU A 208 10.03 -15.34 -5.80
CA LEU A 208 8.73 -14.70 -5.57
C LEU A 208 8.83 -13.58 -4.51
N THR A 209 9.63 -13.78 -3.47
CA THR A 209 9.91 -12.74 -2.47
C THR A 209 10.59 -11.52 -3.11
N ALA A 210 11.59 -11.73 -3.96
CA ALA A 210 12.29 -10.68 -4.67
C ALA A 210 11.38 -9.96 -5.69
N LEU A 211 10.50 -10.69 -6.38
CA LEU A 211 9.48 -10.12 -7.25
C LEU A 211 8.53 -9.20 -6.47
N LEU A 212 8.04 -9.66 -5.32
CA LEU A 212 7.16 -8.87 -4.45
C LEU A 212 7.88 -7.69 -3.80
N PHE A 213 9.17 -7.82 -3.48
CA PHE A 213 10.02 -6.71 -3.04
C PHE A 213 10.06 -5.60 -4.11
N CYS A 214 10.34 -5.97 -5.36
CA CYS A 214 10.33 -5.04 -6.48
C CYS A 214 8.95 -4.40 -6.69
N GLN A 215 7.89 -5.20 -6.62
CA GLN A 215 6.53 -4.70 -6.80
C GLN A 215 6.13 -3.71 -5.69
N ASN A 216 6.38 -4.04 -4.42
CA ASN A 216 6.08 -3.14 -3.30
C ASN A 216 6.91 -1.85 -3.40
N GLY A 217 8.19 -1.96 -3.77
CA GLY A 217 9.06 -0.82 -4.00
C GLY A 217 8.54 0.10 -5.10
N ALA A 218 8.21 -0.45 -6.27
CA ALA A 218 7.72 0.32 -7.40
C ALA A 218 6.37 1.00 -7.10
N GLU A 219 5.40 0.27 -6.56
CA GLU A 219 4.06 0.79 -6.27
C GLU A 219 4.10 1.89 -5.18
N THR A 220 4.85 1.68 -4.11
CA THR A 220 4.94 2.64 -3.00
C THR A 220 5.69 3.90 -3.43
N SER A 221 6.76 3.75 -4.21
CA SER A 221 7.52 4.89 -4.74
C SER A 221 6.68 5.76 -5.65
N VAL A 222 5.99 5.16 -6.61
CA VAL A 222 5.10 5.91 -7.51
C VAL A 222 4.00 6.60 -6.71
N THR A 223 3.36 5.90 -5.77
CA THR A 223 2.32 6.50 -4.92
C THR A 223 2.83 7.70 -4.12
N GLY A 224 4.06 7.62 -3.60
CA GLY A 224 4.64 8.67 -2.75
C GLY A 224 5.19 9.87 -3.52
N TRP A 225 5.81 9.64 -4.68
CA TRP A 225 6.56 10.67 -5.40
C TRP A 225 5.86 11.25 -6.63
N LEU A 226 4.76 10.64 -7.08
CA LEU A 226 4.12 10.96 -8.36
C LEU A 226 3.70 12.44 -8.45
N VAL A 227 3.08 12.96 -7.39
CA VAL A 227 2.60 14.36 -7.35
C VAL A 227 3.77 15.33 -7.45
N THR A 228 4.80 15.13 -6.65
CA THR A 228 6.04 15.90 -6.66
C THR A 228 6.71 15.85 -8.04
N TYR A 229 6.85 14.65 -8.63
CA TYR A 229 7.44 14.46 -9.95
C TYR A 229 6.73 15.26 -11.04
N PHE A 230 5.41 15.12 -11.13
CA PHE A 230 4.65 15.80 -12.17
C PHE A 230 4.66 17.32 -12.03
N LYS A 231 4.62 17.81 -10.77
CA LYS A 231 4.66 19.22 -10.44
C LYS A 231 6.04 19.82 -10.72
N ASP A 232 7.09 19.23 -10.14
CA ASP A 232 8.43 19.81 -10.15
C ASP A 232 9.14 19.65 -11.51
N CYS A 233 8.75 18.64 -12.32
CA CYS A 233 9.17 18.54 -13.72
C CYS A 233 8.36 19.45 -14.67
N GLY A 234 7.36 20.17 -14.19
CA GLY A 234 6.54 21.07 -15.00
C GLY A 234 5.62 20.34 -16.02
N ILE A 235 5.40 19.04 -15.86
CA ILE A 235 4.53 18.25 -16.75
C ILE A 235 3.07 18.58 -16.49
N LEU A 236 2.72 18.76 -15.21
CA LEU A 236 1.40 19.18 -14.77
C LEU A 236 1.51 20.37 -13.80
N SER A 237 0.50 21.22 -13.78
CA SER A 237 0.40 22.30 -12.79
C SER A 237 0.20 21.74 -11.38
N ALA A 238 0.56 22.53 -10.36
CA ALA A 238 0.34 22.18 -8.95
C ALA A 238 -1.13 21.84 -8.65
N ALA A 239 -2.09 22.51 -9.32
CA ALA A 239 -3.51 22.27 -9.15
C ALA A 239 -3.98 20.90 -9.69
N ILE A 240 -3.32 20.35 -10.72
CA ILE A 240 -3.72 19.12 -11.41
C ILE A 240 -2.90 17.91 -10.93
N SER A 241 -1.64 18.11 -10.54
CA SER A 241 -0.74 17.03 -10.12
C SER A 241 -1.31 16.10 -9.04
N PRO A 242 -2.08 16.55 -8.03
CA PRO A 242 -2.68 15.65 -7.04
C PRO A 242 -3.60 14.57 -7.63
N TYR A 243 -4.29 14.88 -8.74
CA TYR A 243 -5.22 13.94 -9.37
C TYR A 243 -4.54 12.77 -10.11
N THR A 244 -3.21 12.83 -10.29
CA THR A 244 -2.44 11.69 -10.80
C THR A 244 -2.56 10.46 -9.89
N VAL A 245 -2.71 10.67 -8.59
CA VAL A 245 -2.99 9.60 -7.61
C VAL A 245 -4.34 8.95 -7.88
N THR A 246 -5.37 9.73 -8.27
CA THR A 246 -6.67 9.19 -8.68
C THR A 246 -6.55 8.35 -9.95
N VAL A 247 -5.77 8.79 -10.93
CA VAL A 247 -5.50 8.00 -12.15
C VAL A 247 -4.81 6.68 -11.79
N LEU A 248 -3.73 6.73 -10.99
CA LEU A 248 -2.97 5.55 -10.57
C LEU A 248 -3.88 4.52 -9.88
N TRP A 249 -4.58 4.92 -8.84
CA TRP A 249 -5.38 4.00 -8.02
C TRP A 249 -6.72 3.64 -8.65
N GLY A 250 -7.34 4.54 -9.43
CA GLY A 250 -8.56 4.27 -10.17
C GLY A 250 -8.36 3.21 -11.24
N VAL A 251 -7.32 3.36 -12.06
CA VAL A 251 -6.97 2.39 -13.09
C VAL A 251 -6.55 1.05 -12.46
N THR A 252 -5.76 1.09 -11.37
CA THR A 252 -5.38 -0.11 -10.62
C THR A 252 -6.60 -0.84 -10.08
N MET A 253 -7.58 -0.13 -9.52
CA MET A 253 -8.82 -0.73 -9.02
C MET A 253 -9.61 -1.41 -10.14
N VAL A 254 -9.85 -0.69 -11.24
CA VAL A 254 -10.59 -1.23 -12.38
C VAL A 254 -9.91 -2.49 -12.91
N MET A 255 -8.58 -2.47 -13.09
CA MET A 255 -7.85 -3.62 -13.60
C MET A 255 -7.87 -4.81 -12.61
N ARG A 256 -7.80 -4.57 -11.30
CA ARG A 256 -7.95 -5.64 -10.30
C ARG A 256 -9.33 -6.30 -10.39
N LEU A 257 -10.41 -5.52 -10.60
CA LEU A 257 -11.75 -6.06 -10.81
C LEU A 257 -11.85 -6.85 -12.12
N VAL A 258 -11.27 -6.34 -13.21
CA VAL A 258 -11.22 -7.04 -14.49
C VAL A 258 -10.49 -8.39 -14.36
N LEU A 259 -9.34 -8.42 -13.72
CA LEU A 259 -8.57 -9.65 -13.48
C LEU A 259 -9.28 -10.63 -12.54
N ALA A 260 -10.08 -10.12 -11.60
CA ALA A 260 -10.79 -10.99 -10.66
C ALA A 260 -12.05 -11.61 -11.25
N PHE A 261 -12.82 -10.85 -12.07
CA PHE A 261 -14.17 -11.24 -12.47
C PHE A 261 -14.36 -11.45 -13.98
N VAL A 262 -13.57 -10.76 -14.82
CA VAL A 262 -13.79 -10.78 -16.28
C VAL A 262 -12.74 -11.65 -16.98
N PHE A 263 -11.45 -11.42 -16.69
CA PHE A 263 -10.32 -12.11 -17.31
C PHE A 263 -9.34 -12.67 -16.28
N PRO A 264 -9.74 -13.67 -15.47
CA PRO A 264 -8.83 -14.29 -14.51
C PRO A 264 -7.64 -14.96 -15.24
N PRO A 265 -6.40 -14.72 -14.80
CA PRO A 265 -5.24 -15.24 -15.50
C PRO A 265 -5.18 -16.77 -15.40
N LYS A 266 -5.32 -17.46 -16.54
CA LYS A 266 -5.22 -18.94 -16.64
C LYS A 266 -3.86 -19.47 -16.21
N ASN A 267 -2.79 -18.70 -16.40
CA ASN A 267 -1.44 -19.04 -16.02
C ASN A 267 -0.76 -17.85 -15.30
N ALA A 268 -0.66 -17.93 -13.97
CA ALA A 268 -0.09 -16.90 -13.12
C ALA A 268 1.34 -16.49 -13.54
N TYR A 269 2.19 -17.45 -13.93
CA TYR A 269 3.57 -17.18 -14.31
C TYR A 269 3.69 -16.42 -15.63
N ARG A 270 2.85 -16.73 -16.62
CA ARG A 270 2.78 -15.96 -17.87
C ARG A 270 2.23 -14.57 -17.62
N ALA A 271 1.20 -14.45 -16.79
CA ALA A 271 0.61 -13.16 -16.44
C ALA A 271 1.64 -12.24 -15.78
N MET A 272 2.40 -12.72 -14.80
CA MET A 272 3.46 -11.95 -14.14
C MET A 272 4.54 -11.45 -15.13
N VAL A 273 4.91 -12.26 -16.14
CA VAL A 273 5.87 -11.84 -17.16
C VAL A 273 5.30 -10.68 -18.01
N TRP A 274 4.04 -10.79 -18.47
CA TRP A 274 3.43 -9.70 -19.24
C TRP A 274 3.23 -8.42 -18.41
N MET A 275 2.83 -8.57 -17.13
CA MET A 275 2.73 -7.45 -16.19
C MET A 275 4.09 -6.79 -15.96
N GLY A 276 5.17 -7.56 -15.74
CA GLY A 276 6.52 -7.03 -15.57
C GLY A 276 7.05 -6.34 -16.82
N LEU A 277 6.77 -6.89 -18.01
CA LEU A 277 7.12 -6.26 -19.29
C LEU A 277 6.38 -4.93 -19.46
N GLY A 278 5.08 -4.90 -19.22
CA GLY A 278 4.27 -3.68 -19.28
C GLY A 278 4.77 -2.63 -18.29
N CYS A 279 5.06 -3.01 -17.03
CA CYS A 279 5.63 -2.10 -16.04
C CYS A 279 6.94 -1.47 -16.53
N SER A 280 7.84 -2.27 -17.11
CA SER A 280 9.13 -1.80 -17.58
C SER A 280 8.99 -0.83 -18.76
N ILE A 281 8.18 -1.19 -19.76
CA ILE A 281 8.00 -0.38 -20.99
C ILE A 281 7.26 0.93 -20.67
N PHE A 282 6.10 0.83 -19.99
CA PHE A 282 5.26 2.00 -19.76
C PHE A 282 5.86 2.96 -18.73
N TYR A 283 6.59 2.43 -17.73
CA TYR A 283 7.30 3.28 -16.79
C TYR A 283 8.52 3.98 -17.47
N CYS A 284 9.25 3.28 -18.31
CA CYS A 284 10.32 3.90 -19.14
C CYS A 284 9.75 5.01 -20.01
N GLY A 285 8.63 4.75 -20.71
CA GLY A 285 7.92 5.75 -21.49
C GLY A 285 7.48 6.95 -20.64
N LEU A 286 6.95 6.71 -19.42
CA LEU A 286 6.54 7.77 -18.50
C LEU A 286 7.71 8.70 -18.13
N MET A 287 8.91 8.16 -17.90
CA MET A 287 10.11 8.96 -17.61
C MET A 287 10.57 9.80 -18.80
N LEU A 288 10.26 9.39 -20.01
CA LEU A 288 10.58 10.11 -21.26
C LEU A 288 9.51 11.14 -21.65
N ALA A 289 8.29 11.02 -21.10
CA ALA A 289 7.17 11.87 -21.45
C ALA A 289 7.36 13.31 -20.93
N LYS A 290 7.33 14.28 -21.82
CA LYS A 290 7.45 15.72 -21.51
C LYS A 290 6.11 16.47 -21.53
N PHE A 291 5.07 15.86 -22.09
CA PHE A 291 3.76 16.47 -22.28
C PHE A 291 2.69 15.76 -21.43
N GLN A 292 1.71 16.54 -21.00
CA GLN A 292 0.64 16.11 -20.09
C GLN A 292 -0.10 14.84 -20.57
N VAL A 293 -0.60 14.84 -21.82
CA VAL A 293 -1.44 13.74 -22.32
C VAL A 293 -0.65 12.43 -22.43
N PRO A 294 0.53 12.38 -23.10
CA PRO A 294 1.36 11.16 -23.12
C PRO A 294 1.72 10.66 -21.71
N ALA A 295 2.07 11.56 -20.79
CA ALA A 295 2.45 11.18 -19.43
C ALA A 295 1.28 10.54 -18.65
N LEU A 296 0.08 11.11 -18.76
CA LEU A 296 -1.12 10.53 -18.11
C LEU A 296 -1.54 9.19 -18.73
N LEU A 297 -1.41 9.04 -20.06
CA LEU A 297 -1.68 7.77 -20.74
C LEU A 297 -0.67 6.69 -20.32
N LEU A 298 0.62 7.03 -20.27
CA LEU A 298 1.67 6.09 -19.84
C LEU A 298 1.55 5.73 -18.35
N LEU A 299 1.14 6.67 -17.51
CA LEU A 299 0.78 6.41 -16.12
C LEU A 299 -0.38 5.42 -16.03
N ALA A 300 -1.44 5.60 -16.82
CA ALA A 300 -2.58 4.69 -16.83
C ALA A 300 -2.16 3.28 -17.30
N LEU A 301 -1.35 3.16 -18.37
CA LEU A 301 -0.83 1.88 -18.87
C LEU A 301 0.11 1.19 -17.86
N PHE A 302 0.96 1.96 -17.17
CA PHE A 302 1.76 1.46 -16.05
C PHE A 302 0.87 0.93 -14.93
N SER A 303 -0.16 1.69 -14.55
CA SER A 303 -1.11 1.31 -13.49
C SER A 303 -1.88 0.02 -13.84
N LEU A 304 -2.30 -0.14 -15.09
CA LEU A 304 -2.89 -1.39 -15.61
C LEU A 304 -1.92 -2.57 -15.44
N SER A 305 -0.65 -2.33 -15.75
CA SER A 305 0.37 -3.39 -15.73
C SER A 305 0.72 -3.85 -14.32
N ILE A 306 0.86 -2.92 -13.36
CA ILE A 306 1.26 -3.26 -11.99
C ILE A 306 0.10 -3.82 -11.15
N ALA A 307 -1.14 -3.50 -11.50
CA ALA A 307 -2.34 -3.77 -10.70
C ALA A 307 -2.49 -5.22 -10.24
N GLY A 308 -2.22 -6.17 -11.13
CA GLY A 308 -2.38 -7.60 -10.89
C GLY A 308 -1.14 -8.30 -10.35
N MET A 309 0.01 -7.65 -10.31
CA MET A 309 1.29 -8.29 -9.99
C MET A 309 1.28 -8.87 -8.57
N ASN A 310 0.94 -8.06 -7.57
CA ASN A 310 0.92 -8.49 -6.16
C ASN A 310 -0.04 -9.65 -5.91
N PRO A 311 -1.35 -9.55 -6.22
CA PRO A 311 -2.28 -10.64 -5.95
C PRO A 311 -1.94 -11.91 -6.72
N THR A 312 -1.40 -11.80 -7.95
CA THR A 312 -1.01 -12.97 -8.74
C THR A 312 0.23 -13.66 -8.15
N ALA A 313 1.23 -12.89 -7.71
CA ALA A 313 2.44 -13.45 -7.09
C ALA A 313 2.14 -14.10 -5.73
N VAL A 314 1.32 -13.45 -4.90
CA VAL A 314 0.88 -14.01 -3.60
C VAL A 314 0.05 -15.29 -3.81
N ALA A 315 -0.84 -15.32 -4.79
CA ALA A 315 -1.61 -16.52 -5.12
C ALA A 315 -0.72 -17.66 -5.66
N ALA A 316 0.31 -17.34 -6.46
CA ALA A 316 1.29 -18.32 -6.92
C ALA A 316 2.14 -18.87 -5.76
N ALA A 317 2.51 -18.02 -4.81
CA ALA A 317 3.22 -18.42 -3.60
C ALA A 317 2.33 -19.28 -2.70
N GLY A 318 1.07 -18.91 -2.48
CA GLY A 318 0.14 -19.60 -1.58
C GLY A 318 -0.12 -21.07 -1.91
N ARG A 319 0.16 -21.49 -3.15
CA ARG A 319 0.11 -22.92 -3.56
C ARG A 319 1.28 -23.75 -3.06
N MET A 320 2.35 -23.13 -2.57
CA MET A 320 3.61 -23.76 -2.19
C MET A 320 4.03 -23.45 -0.76
N THR A 321 3.30 -22.56 -0.08
CA THR A 321 3.72 -21.98 1.17
C THR A 321 2.77 -22.31 2.31
N SER A 322 3.33 -22.43 3.51
CA SER A 322 2.60 -22.51 4.78
C SER A 322 2.35 -21.11 5.33
N VAL A 323 1.56 -21.01 6.40
CA VAL A 323 1.36 -19.75 7.15
C VAL A 323 2.70 -19.16 7.60
N THR A 324 3.64 -19.99 8.01
CA THR A 324 4.99 -19.58 8.44
C THR A 324 5.79 -18.96 7.30
N SER A 325 5.78 -19.55 6.11
CA SER A 325 6.55 -19.05 4.97
C SER A 325 5.97 -17.74 4.43
N MET A 326 4.65 -17.55 4.46
CA MET A 326 4.02 -16.26 4.15
C MET A 326 4.39 -15.19 5.20
N GLY A 327 4.52 -15.58 6.47
CA GLY A 327 4.99 -14.72 7.56
C GLY A 327 6.43 -14.23 7.39
N VAL A 328 7.25 -14.89 6.58
CA VAL A 328 8.61 -14.43 6.20
C VAL A 328 8.60 -13.68 4.88
N MET A 329 7.88 -14.21 3.88
CA MET A 329 7.83 -13.64 2.53
C MET A 329 7.28 -12.22 2.50
N LEU A 330 6.14 -11.97 3.13
CA LEU A 330 5.47 -10.67 3.05
C LEU A 330 6.25 -9.55 3.75
N PRO A 331 6.82 -9.73 4.97
CA PRO A 331 7.69 -8.73 5.57
C PRO A 331 8.96 -8.48 4.76
N ALA A 332 9.63 -9.54 4.26
CA ALA A 332 10.83 -9.39 3.44
C ALA A 332 10.52 -8.63 2.13
N ALA A 333 9.39 -8.94 1.48
CA ALA A 333 8.91 -8.20 0.33
C ALA A 333 8.55 -6.73 0.67
N GLY A 334 8.04 -6.47 1.88
CA GLY A 334 7.71 -5.13 2.38
C GLY A 334 8.91 -4.20 2.51
N LEU A 335 10.13 -4.73 2.66
CA LEU A 335 11.35 -3.92 2.67
C LEU A 335 11.53 -3.11 1.37
N GLY A 336 11.02 -3.58 0.24
CA GLY A 336 11.02 -2.82 -1.00
C GLY A 336 10.30 -1.47 -0.88
N ALA A 337 9.18 -1.45 -0.17
CA ALA A 337 8.42 -0.23 0.10
C ALA A 337 9.15 0.75 1.05
N ILE A 338 10.16 0.29 1.77
CA ILE A 338 11.02 1.13 2.63
C ILE A 338 12.20 1.66 1.81
N VAL A 339 12.91 0.76 1.14
CA VAL A 339 14.17 1.09 0.46
C VAL A 339 13.98 2.00 -0.73
N MET A 340 12.98 1.72 -1.58
CA MET A 340 12.84 2.42 -2.86
C MET A 340 12.45 3.89 -2.74
N PRO A 341 11.45 4.32 -1.94
CA PRO A 341 11.14 5.74 -1.78
C PRO A 341 12.30 6.55 -1.19
N TRP A 342 13.06 5.93 -0.26
CA TRP A 342 14.28 6.54 0.30
C TRP A 342 15.36 6.73 -0.78
N LEU A 343 15.63 5.68 -1.58
CA LEU A 343 16.65 5.74 -2.62
C LEU A 343 16.30 6.78 -3.70
N ILE A 344 15.02 6.89 -4.07
CA ILE A 344 14.54 7.94 -4.98
C ILE A 344 14.82 9.32 -4.40
N GLY A 345 14.50 9.54 -3.12
CA GLY A 345 14.75 10.81 -2.44
C GLY A 345 16.24 11.15 -2.40
N LEU A 346 17.09 10.17 -2.11
CA LEU A 346 18.54 10.34 -2.07
C LEU A 346 19.11 10.74 -3.43
N VAL A 347 18.69 10.08 -4.51
CA VAL A 347 19.12 10.41 -5.87
C VAL A 347 18.54 11.76 -6.32
N ALA A 348 17.27 12.03 -5.97
CA ALA A 348 16.61 13.28 -6.31
C ALA A 348 17.31 14.50 -5.67
N GLU A 349 17.84 14.35 -4.46
CA GLU A 349 18.58 15.40 -3.74
C GLU A 349 19.82 15.88 -4.53
N HIS A 350 20.52 14.94 -5.17
CA HIS A 350 21.76 15.25 -5.89
C HIS A 350 21.57 15.53 -7.38
N SER A 351 20.55 14.92 -7.98
CA SER A 351 20.40 14.89 -9.46
C SER A 351 19.01 15.34 -9.95
N GLY A 352 18.18 15.81 -9.04
CA GLY A 352 16.79 16.25 -9.32
C GLY A 352 15.78 15.10 -9.35
N ILE A 353 14.49 15.46 -9.21
CA ILE A 353 13.40 14.50 -9.06
C ILE A 353 13.22 13.57 -10.27
N ALA A 354 13.53 14.04 -11.48
CA ALA A 354 13.45 13.20 -12.69
C ALA A 354 14.45 12.04 -12.64
N ALA A 355 15.70 12.29 -12.19
CA ALA A 355 16.72 11.26 -12.00
C ALA A 355 16.32 10.31 -10.84
N GLY A 356 15.81 10.87 -9.74
CA GLY A 356 15.28 10.07 -8.63
C GLY A 356 14.20 9.11 -9.10
N MET A 357 13.20 9.59 -9.82
CA MET A 357 12.11 8.74 -10.32
C MET A 357 12.59 7.72 -11.35
N ALA A 358 13.62 8.00 -12.14
CA ALA A 358 14.20 7.03 -13.07
C ALA A 358 14.78 5.80 -12.35
N VAL A 359 15.21 5.93 -11.08
CA VAL A 359 15.67 4.80 -10.25
C VAL A 359 14.59 3.73 -10.10
N ASN A 360 13.32 4.12 -10.15
CA ASN A 360 12.21 3.18 -10.05
C ASN A 360 12.07 2.24 -11.29
N LEU A 361 12.86 2.46 -12.36
CA LEU A 361 13.06 1.47 -13.42
C LEU A 361 13.72 0.18 -12.91
N ILE A 362 14.56 0.27 -11.88
CA ILE A 362 15.24 -0.89 -11.29
C ILE A 362 14.21 -1.92 -10.79
N PRO A 363 13.28 -1.61 -9.90
CA PRO A 363 12.28 -2.57 -9.49
C PRO A 363 11.29 -2.93 -10.62
N CYS A 364 11.00 -2.05 -11.57
CA CYS A 364 10.16 -2.40 -12.73
C CYS A 364 10.79 -3.49 -13.57
N VAL A 365 12.08 -3.35 -13.92
CA VAL A 365 12.85 -4.38 -14.65
C VAL A 365 13.06 -5.62 -13.77
N GLY A 366 13.29 -5.42 -12.46
CA GLY A 366 13.39 -6.51 -11.49
C GLY A 366 12.15 -7.41 -11.46
N MET A 367 10.95 -6.82 -11.51
CA MET A 367 9.70 -7.60 -11.63
C MET A 367 9.70 -8.50 -12.86
N LEU A 368 10.13 -7.99 -14.03
CA LEU A 368 10.22 -8.77 -15.26
C LEU A 368 11.23 -9.91 -15.13
N VAL A 369 12.43 -9.61 -14.66
CA VAL A 369 13.51 -10.58 -14.49
C VAL A 369 13.10 -11.71 -13.55
N PHE A 370 12.59 -11.36 -12.35
CA PHE A 370 12.15 -12.36 -11.37
C PHE A 370 10.93 -13.14 -11.85
N ALA A 371 10.00 -12.55 -12.60
CA ALA A 371 8.88 -13.26 -13.21
C ALA A 371 9.35 -14.30 -14.25
N LEU A 372 10.36 -13.96 -15.07
CA LEU A 372 10.95 -14.89 -16.02
C LEU A 372 11.65 -16.05 -15.31
N LEU A 373 12.44 -15.78 -14.27
CA LEU A 373 13.14 -16.80 -13.47
C LEU A 373 12.15 -17.73 -12.75
N VAL A 374 11.09 -17.19 -12.15
CA VAL A 374 10.02 -17.99 -11.52
C VAL A 374 9.34 -18.89 -12.55
N LYS A 375 9.05 -18.38 -13.76
CA LYS A 375 8.45 -19.16 -14.83
C LYS A 375 9.35 -20.31 -15.28
N GLN A 376 10.68 -20.09 -15.36
CA GLN A 376 11.66 -21.12 -15.72
C GLN A 376 11.76 -22.22 -14.65
N THR A 377 11.85 -21.84 -13.36
CA THR A 377 11.89 -22.82 -12.25
C THR A 377 10.62 -23.66 -12.20
N ALA A 378 9.44 -23.04 -12.39
CA ALA A 378 8.16 -23.76 -12.44
C ALA A 378 8.07 -24.77 -13.61
N LYS A 379 8.73 -24.49 -14.74
CA LYS A 379 8.78 -25.41 -15.88
C LYS A 379 9.70 -26.62 -15.59
N LYS A 380 10.88 -26.38 -14.98
CA LYS A 380 11.83 -27.44 -14.63
C LYS A 380 11.24 -28.47 -13.65
N GLU A 381 10.52 -28.00 -12.62
CA GLU A 381 9.89 -28.90 -11.64
C GLU A 381 8.77 -29.76 -12.25
N LYS A 382 8.04 -29.27 -13.27
CA LYS A 382 7.03 -30.04 -13.99
C LYS A 382 7.65 -31.13 -14.91
N VAL A 383 8.88 -30.96 -15.30
CA VAL A 383 9.59 -31.93 -16.15
C VAL A 383 10.26 -33.03 -15.31
N MET A 384 10.59 -32.71 -14.03
CA MET A 384 11.23 -33.64 -13.10
C MET A 384 10.24 -34.45 -12.22
N ALA A 385 8.96 -34.02 -12.19
CA ALA A 385 7.85 -34.71 -11.50
C ALA A 385 7.05 -35.58 -12.48
#